data_b52b37af304b95359d58e7338918b15e
#
_entry.id   b52b37af304b95359d58e7338918b15e
#
_cell.length_a   1.000
_cell.length_b   1.000
_cell.length_c   1.000
_cell.angle_alpha   90.00
_cell.angle_beta   90.00
_cell.angle_gamma   90.00
#
_symmetry.space_group_name_H-M   'P 1'
#
loop_
_entity.id
_entity.type
_entity.pdbx_description
1 polymer ?
#
loop_
_entity_poly.entity_id
_entity_poly.type
_entity_poly.pdbx_seq_one_letter_code
_entity_poly.pdbx_strand_id
1 'polypeptide(L)'
;TSGDAWYLSAAAGWGATSAFLLGAGLNQQPSDDRYATAVGGGLIGVTLATFALTRTQMDDGDAALAHSGAALGLLLGGAAELIAEGKDAAATTPYDGMGVGTMVGLVGGGLLATAVTVSPSRVLLVDVGAGGGALVGAAAGSPLIFQNATPLKTSAWLSMTVGGAVLGGAASWWLTRESWQAKRAGLTWGVPTGGVIGATETPRGVVPAYGVGWTGQF
;
A
#
# COMPACT_ATOMS: atom_id res chain seq x y z
N THR A 1 9.10 -10.51 18.10
CA THR A 1 9.47 -9.07 18.00
C THR A 1 8.26 -8.22 17.63
N SER A 2 8.36 -6.87 17.69
CA SER A 2 7.33 -5.96 17.17
C SER A 2 7.12 -6.15 15.68
N GLY A 3 8.20 -6.28 14.90
CA GLY A 3 8.17 -6.55 13.48
C GLY A 3 7.43 -7.83 13.12
N ASP A 4 7.65 -8.92 13.86
CA ASP A 4 6.93 -10.18 13.65
C ASP A 4 5.40 -10.01 13.84
N ALA A 5 4.99 -9.32 14.91
CA ALA A 5 3.57 -9.07 15.18
C ALA A 5 2.94 -8.18 14.11
N TRP A 6 3.66 -7.17 13.66
CA TRP A 6 3.21 -6.28 12.59
C TRP A 6 3.14 -7.01 11.24
N TYR A 7 4.12 -7.86 10.93
CA TYR A 7 4.09 -8.71 9.74
C TYR A 7 2.92 -9.70 9.74
N LEU A 8 2.62 -10.33 10.88
CA LEU A 8 1.43 -11.18 11.03
C LEU A 8 0.13 -10.40 10.81
N SER A 9 0.05 -9.18 11.32
CA SER A 9 -1.12 -8.32 11.11
C SER A 9 -1.29 -7.92 9.64
N ALA A 10 -0.18 -7.65 8.94
CA ALA A 10 -0.19 -7.42 7.50
C ALA A 10 -0.77 -8.63 6.75
N ALA A 11 -0.24 -9.82 7.02
CA ALA A 11 -0.67 -11.04 6.37
C ALA A 11 -2.14 -11.37 6.65
N ALA A 12 -2.61 -11.16 7.88
CA ALA A 12 -4.02 -11.33 8.25
C ALA A 12 -4.92 -10.34 7.52
N GLY A 13 -4.62 -9.05 7.64
CA GLY A 13 -5.45 -7.97 7.10
C GLY A 13 -5.49 -7.96 5.57
N TRP A 14 -4.33 -8.01 4.94
CA TRP A 14 -4.25 -8.00 3.47
C TRP A 14 -4.69 -9.32 2.85
N GLY A 15 -4.46 -10.46 3.52
CA GLY A 15 -4.99 -11.76 3.11
C GLY A 15 -6.52 -11.77 3.12
N ALA A 16 -7.13 -11.23 4.18
CA ALA A 16 -8.58 -11.07 4.26
C ALA A 16 -9.10 -10.10 3.18
N THR A 17 -8.45 -8.97 2.98
CA THR A 17 -8.81 -7.97 1.96
C THR A 17 -8.76 -8.56 0.55
N SER A 18 -7.67 -9.24 0.21
CA SER A 18 -7.51 -9.90 -1.09
C SER A 18 -8.60 -10.92 -1.33
N ALA A 19 -8.87 -11.79 -0.36
CA ALA A 19 -9.89 -12.84 -0.48
C ALA A 19 -11.31 -12.25 -0.56
N PHE A 20 -11.62 -11.18 0.19
CA PHE A 20 -12.88 -10.45 0.07
C PHE A 20 -13.10 -9.88 -1.33
N LEU A 21 -12.06 -9.23 -1.88
CA LEU A 21 -12.12 -8.62 -3.22
C LEU A 21 -12.30 -9.69 -4.30
N LEU A 22 -11.55 -10.80 -4.24
CA LEU A 22 -11.72 -11.92 -5.16
C LEU A 22 -13.11 -12.54 -5.04
N GLY A 23 -13.63 -12.71 -3.82
CA GLY A 23 -15.01 -13.16 -3.62
C GLY A 23 -16.03 -12.21 -4.24
N ALA A 24 -15.78 -10.91 -4.20
CA ALA A 24 -16.64 -9.92 -4.85
C ALA A 24 -16.54 -10.00 -6.38
N GLY A 25 -15.35 -10.17 -6.95
CA GLY A 25 -15.13 -10.37 -8.39
C GLY A 25 -15.81 -11.63 -8.90
N LEU A 26 -15.77 -12.74 -8.14
CA LEU A 26 -16.46 -13.98 -8.43
C LEU A 26 -17.99 -13.92 -8.22
N ASN A 27 -18.54 -12.73 -7.91
CA ASN A 27 -19.96 -12.52 -7.66
C ASN A 27 -20.56 -13.44 -6.59
N GLN A 28 -19.80 -13.78 -5.55
CA GLN A 28 -20.32 -14.59 -4.45
C GLN A 28 -21.54 -13.94 -3.80
N GLN A 29 -22.62 -14.68 -3.71
CA GLN A 29 -23.89 -14.31 -3.07
C GLN A 29 -24.36 -15.50 -2.21
N PRO A 30 -24.88 -15.30 -1.02
CA PRO A 30 -25.07 -14.02 -0.32
C PRO A 30 -23.75 -13.34 0.10
N SER A 31 -23.85 -12.10 0.59
CA SER A 31 -22.67 -11.33 1.07
C SER A 31 -21.91 -12.04 2.19
N ASP A 32 -22.59 -12.89 2.96
CA ASP A 32 -21.99 -13.69 4.04
C ASP A 32 -20.85 -14.60 3.54
N ASP A 33 -20.97 -15.13 2.32
CA ASP A 33 -19.95 -15.96 1.70
C ASP A 33 -18.66 -15.15 1.44
N ARG A 34 -18.77 -13.85 1.12
CA ARG A 34 -17.61 -12.97 0.94
C ARG A 34 -16.87 -12.75 2.26
N TYR A 35 -17.60 -12.60 3.36
CA TYR A 35 -16.99 -12.47 4.69
C TYR A 35 -16.35 -13.78 5.14
N ALA A 36 -16.97 -14.91 4.86
CA ALA A 36 -16.37 -16.23 5.12
C ALA A 36 -15.08 -16.42 4.32
N THR A 37 -15.08 -16.03 3.04
CA THR A 37 -13.90 -16.05 2.17
C THR A 37 -12.81 -15.11 2.71
N ALA A 38 -13.17 -13.92 3.18
CA ALA A 38 -12.22 -12.97 3.80
C ALA A 38 -11.57 -13.57 5.06
N VAL A 39 -12.36 -14.18 5.95
CA VAL A 39 -11.83 -14.86 7.14
C VAL A 39 -10.88 -15.97 6.74
N GLY A 40 -11.26 -16.78 5.74
CA GLY A 40 -10.41 -17.84 5.18
C GLY A 40 -9.08 -17.28 4.65
N GLY A 41 -9.14 -16.19 3.88
CA GLY A 41 -7.94 -15.50 3.36
C GLY A 41 -7.03 -14.97 4.47
N GLY A 42 -7.62 -14.38 5.51
CA GLY A 42 -6.86 -13.92 6.67
C GLY A 42 -6.17 -15.07 7.41
N LEU A 43 -6.85 -16.20 7.62
CA LEU A 43 -6.27 -17.38 8.26
C LEU A 43 -5.14 -18.00 7.41
N ILE A 44 -5.31 -18.07 6.10
CA ILE A 44 -4.24 -18.51 5.18
C ILE A 44 -3.06 -17.56 5.28
N GLY A 45 -3.29 -16.24 5.26
CA GLY A 45 -2.25 -15.23 5.39
C GLY A 45 -1.44 -15.41 6.69
N VAL A 46 -2.12 -15.52 7.83
CA VAL A 46 -1.47 -15.76 9.14
C VAL A 46 -0.68 -17.07 9.13
N THR A 47 -1.24 -18.14 8.55
CA THR A 47 -0.57 -19.44 8.51
C THR A 47 0.73 -19.37 7.71
N LEU A 48 0.69 -18.75 6.52
CA LEU A 48 1.87 -18.56 5.69
C LEU A 48 2.90 -17.65 6.34
N ALA A 49 2.47 -16.54 6.96
CA ALA A 49 3.36 -15.63 7.68
C ALA A 49 4.00 -16.31 8.90
N THR A 50 3.22 -17.09 9.66
CA THR A 50 3.76 -17.88 10.79
C THR A 50 4.82 -18.85 10.29
N PHE A 51 4.56 -19.54 9.18
CA PHE A 51 5.57 -20.44 8.58
C PHE A 51 6.84 -19.67 8.17
N ALA A 52 6.70 -18.50 7.56
CA ALA A 52 7.85 -17.65 7.21
C ALA A 52 8.65 -17.26 8.46
N LEU A 53 7.99 -16.87 9.56
CA LEU A 53 8.62 -16.50 10.81
C LEU A 53 9.33 -17.66 11.54
N THR A 54 9.03 -18.93 11.19
CA THR A 54 9.84 -20.06 11.66
C THR A 54 11.22 -20.13 11.00
N ARG A 55 11.41 -19.42 9.89
CA ARG A 55 12.63 -19.44 9.09
C ARG A 55 13.43 -18.15 9.18
N THR A 56 12.77 -17.02 9.46
CA THR A 56 13.39 -15.71 9.53
C THR A 56 12.67 -14.84 10.55
N GLN A 57 13.39 -13.91 11.17
CA GLN A 57 12.80 -12.86 11.99
C GLN A 57 12.55 -11.65 11.11
N MET A 58 11.40 -11.02 11.27
CA MET A 58 11.05 -9.81 10.56
C MET A 58 11.25 -8.59 11.45
N ASP A 59 11.88 -7.56 10.91
CA ASP A 59 11.94 -6.26 11.56
C ASP A 59 10.77 -5.34 11.14
N ASP A 60 10.72 -4.13 11.68
CA ASP A 60 9.64 -3.19 11.38
C ASP A 60 9.70 -2.71 9.91
N GLY A 61 10.88 -2.69 9.29
CA GLY A 61 11.06 -2.36 7.88
C GLY A 61 10.52 -3.45 6.95
N ASP A 62 10.74 -4.71 7.33
CA ASP A 62 10.23 -5.88 6.62
C ASP A 62 8.69 -5.90 6.63
N ALA A 63 8.10 -5.66 7.80
CA ALA A 63 6.66 -5.54 7.94
C ALA A 63 6.10 -4.37 7.13
N ALA A 64 6.76 -3.20 7.17
CA ALA A 64 6.38 -2.05 6.37
C ALA A 64 6.41 -2.36 4.87
N LEU A 65 7.43 -3.11 4.41
CA LEU A 65 7.56 -3.50 3.01
C LEU A 65 6.43 -4.44 2.55
N ALA A 66 6.01 -5.37 3.39
CA ALA A 66 4.86 -6.24 3.12
C ALA A 66 3.54 -5.45 3.04
N HIS A 67 3.31 -4.51 3.97
CA HIS A 67 2.15 -3.61 3.95
C HIS A 67 2.12 -2.73 2.70
N SER A 68 3.23 -2.08 2.39
CA SER A 68 3.39 -1.22 1.21
C SER A 68 3.19 -2.02 -0.08
N GLY A 69 3.81 -3.19 -0.18
CA GLY A 69 3.63 -4.09 -1.32
C GLY A 69 2.17 -4.43 -1.55
N ALA A 70 1.44 -4.82 -0.50
CA ALA A 70 0.01 -5.13 -0.60
C ALA A 70 -0.83 -3.93 -1.02
N ALA A 71 -0.59 -2.75 -0.43
CA ALA A 71 -1.32 -1.52 -0.75
C ALA A 71 -1.05 -1.06 -2.19
N LEU A 72 0.20 -1.02 -2.60
CA LEU A 72 0.58 -0.70 -3.98
C LEU A 72 0.03 -1.75 -4.96
N GLY A 73 0.10 -3.03 -4.59
CA GLY A 73 -0.45 -4.13 -5.37
C GLY A 73 -1.94 -3.98 -5.59
N LEU A 74 -2.71 -3.60 -4.56
CA LEU A 74 -4.14 -3.31 -4.67
C LEU A 74 -4.40 -2.20 -5.70
N LEU A 75 -3.70 -1.08 -5.58
CA LEU A 75 -3.91 0.07 -6.47
C LEU A 75 -3.48 -0.22 -7.90
N LEU A 76 -2.30 -0.81 -8.08
CA LEU A 76 -1.75 -1.11 -9.41
C LEU A 76 -2.53 -2.25 -10.08
N GLY A 77 -2.95 -3.26 -9.32
CA GLY A 77 -3.77 -4.36 -9.82
C GLY A 77 -5.13 -3.88 -10.28
N GLY A 78 -5.81 -3.05 -9.49
CA GLY A 78 -7.08 -2.43 -9.88
C GLY A 78 -6.93 -1.55 -11.11
N ALA A 79 -5.89 -0.73 -11.18
CA ALA A 79 -5.63 0.08 -12.37
C ALA A 79 -5.32 -0.76 -13.61
N ALA A 80 -4.60 -1.87 -13.46
CA ALA A 80 -4.30 -2.80 -14.55
C ALA A 80 -5.58 -3.45 -15.10
N GLU A 81 -6.50 -3.86 -14.24
CA GLU A 81 -7.81 -4.39 -14.64
C GLU A 81 -8.61 -3.34 -15.42
N LEU A 82 -8.73 -2.10 -14.91
CA LEU A 82 -9.41 -1.03 -15.59
C LEU A 82 -8.78 -0.68 -16.94
N ILE A 83 -7.46 -0.79 -17.06
CA ILE A 83 -6.77 -0.60 -18.35
C ILE A 83 -7.14 -1.73 -19.33
N ALA A 84 -7.21 -2.96 -18.84
CA ALA A 84 -7.56 -4.12 -19.64
C ALA A 84 -9.03 -4.12 -20.09
N GLU A 85 -9.96 -3.70 -19.21
CA GLU A 85 -11.39 -3.55 -19.51
C GLU A 85 -11.68 -2.44 -20.56
N GLY A 86 -10.86 -1.41 -20.59
CA GLY A 86 -10.92 -0.36 -21.58
C GLY A 86 -12.25 0.38 -21.57
N LYS A 87 -13.15 0.06 -22.54
CA LYS A 87 -14.43 0.77 -22.71
C LYS A 87 -15.40 0.66 -21.54
N ASP A 88 -15.30 -0.42 -20.77
CA ASP A 88 -16.21 -0.72 -19.68
C ASP A 88 -15.66 -0.26 -18.32
N ALA A 89 -14.44 0.32 -18.29
CA ALA A 89 -13.73 0.75 -17.10
C ALA A 89 -14.56 1.67 -16.17
N ALA A 90 -15.42 2.52 -16.73
CA ALA A 90 -16.27 3.43 -15.94
C ALA A 90 -17.44 2.71 -15.23
N ALA A 91 -17.82 1.52 -15.70
CA ALA A 91 -18.93 0.72 -15.15
C ALA A 91 -18.44 -0.48 -14.33
N THR A 92 -17.14 -0.78 -14.37
CA THR A 92 -16.53 -1.94 -13.73
C THR A 92 -15.87 -1.53 -12.42
N THR A 93 -16.16 -2.29 -11.35
CA THR A 93 -15.36 -2.22 -10.12
C THR A 93 -14.26 -3.26 -10.21
N PRO A 94 -12.97 -2.88 -10.19
CA PRO A 94 -11.85 -3.77 -10.51
C PRO A 94 -11.49 -4.70 -9.34
N TYR A 95 -12.45 -5.53 -8.92
CA TYR A 95 -12.29 -6.40 -7.77
C TYR A 95 -11.22 -7.47 -7.96
N ASP A 96 -11.14 -8.06 -9.15
CA ASP A 96 -10.22 -9.15 -9.45
C ASP A 96 -8.78 -8.64 -9.47
N GLY A 97 -8.52 -7.55 -10.18
CA GLY A 97 -7.20 -6.92 -10.23
C GLY A 97 -6.76 -6.39 -8.86
N MET A 98 -7.67 -5.78 -8.10
CA MET A 98 -7.38 -5.35 -6.74
C MET A 98 -7.05 -6.54 -5.84
N GLY A 99 -7.82 -7.62 -5.91
CA GLY A 99 -7.61 -8.82 -5.09
C GLY A 99 -6.30 -9.54 -5.44
N VAL A 100 -6.09 -9.83 -6.70
CA VAL A 100 -4.84 -10.46 -7.19
C VAL A 100 -3.63 -9.56 -6.92
N GLY A 101 -3.76 -8.26 -7.23
CA GLY A 101 -2.70 -7.28 -7.01
C GLY A 101 -2.29 -7.19 -5.54
N THR A 102 -3.26 -7.18 -4.62
CA THR A 102 -3.01 -7.20 -3.16
C THR A 102 -2.19 -8.42 -2.77
N MET A 103 -2.58 -9.61 -3.24
CA MET A 103 -1.89 -10.85 -2.91
C MET A 103 -0.47 -10.89 -3.49
N VAL A 104 -0.31 -10.51 -4.75
CA VAL A 104 1.00 -10.44 -5.41
C VAL A 104 1.90 -9.42 -4.73
N GLY A 105 1.36 -8.26 -4.36
CA GLY A 105 2.07 -7.21 -3.66
C GLY A 105 2.49 -7.63 -2.25
N LEU A 106 1.61 -8.30 -1.49
CA LEU A 106 1.92 -8.82 -0.15
C LEU A 106 3.04 -9.86 -0.20
N VAL A 107 2.91 -10.85 -1.10
CA VAL A 107 3.90 -11.91 -1.25
C VAL A 107 5.22 -11.33 -1.79
N GLY A 108 5.16 -10.46 -2.79
CA GLY A 108 6.33 -9.80 -3.37
C GLY A 108 7.06 -8.93 -2.36
N GLY A 109 6.33 -8.11 -1.59
CA GLY A 109 6.89 -7.30 -0.51
C GLY A 109 7.51 -8.15 0.59
N GLY A 110 6.83 -9.23 1.01
CA GLY A 110 7.36 -10.17 1.99
C GLY A 110 8.61 -10.92 1.51
N LEU A 111 8.67 -11.33 0.24
CA LEU A 111 9.86 -11.95 -0.35
C LEU A 111 11.00 -10.93 -0.47
N LEU A 112 10.71 -9.71 -0.88
CA LEU A 112 11.71 -8.65 -0.98
C LEU A 112 12.29 -8.33 0.40
N ALA A 113 11.49 -8.33 1.45
CA ALA A 113 11.91 -8.15 2.83
C ALA A 113 12.96 -9.18 3.28
N THR A 114 12.92 -10.41 2.76
CA THR A 114 13.95 -11.42 3.06
C THR A 114 15.28 -11.17 2.33
N ALA A 115 15.29 -10.31 1.32
CA ALA A 115 16.45 -10.06 0.45
C ALA A 115 17.10 -8.70 0.69
N VAL A 116 16.37 -7.73 1.26
CA VAL A 116 16.86 -6.36 1.47
C VAL A 116 16.52 -5.87 2.87
N THR A 117 17.45 -5.20 3.51
CA THR A 117 17.22 -4.52 4.79
C THR A 117 16.81 -3.08 4.51
N VAL A 118 15.63 -2.70 4.94
CA VAL A 118 15.09 -1.35 4.76
C VAL A 118 14.51 -0.80 6.06
N SER A 119 14.59 0.51 6.25
CA SER A 119 13.89 1.15 7.36
C SER A 119 12.44 1.46 6.99
N PRO A 120 11.50 1.48 7.95
CA PRO A 120 10.10 1.87 7.70
C PRO A 120 9.97 3.25 7.06
N SER A 121 10.83 4.19 7.45
CA SER A 121 10.86 5.53 6.87
C SER A 121 11.24 5.53 5.39
N ARG A 122 12.14 4.64 4.98
CA ARG A 122 12.49 4.49 3.56
C ARG A 122 11.32 3.91 2.76
N VAL A 123 10.62 2.92 3.29
CA VAL A 123 9.41 2.38 2.65
C VAL A 123 8.38 3.49 2.47
N LEU A 124 8.12 4.27 3.52
CA LEU A 124 7.20 5.41 3.45
C LEU A 124 7.61 6.44 2.38
N LEU A 125 8.91 6.76 2.26
CA LEU A 125 9.39 7.68 1.22
C LEU A 125 9.17 7.14 -0.18
N VAL A 126 9.29 5.83 -0.37
CA VAL A 126 8.98 5.16 -1.65
C VAL A 126 7.49 5.25 -1.96
N ASP A 127 6.62 5.03 -0.97
CA ASP A 127 5.18 5.15 -1.12
C ASP A 127 4.76 6.59 -1.45
N VAL A 128 5.35 7.58 -0.77
CA VAL A 128 5.14 9.00 -1.08
C VAL A 128 5.62 9.33 -2.49
N GLY A 129 6.76 8.77 -2.89
CA GLY A 129 7.28 8.93 -4.25
C GLY A 129 6.36 8.31 -5.29
N ALA A 130 5.85 7.11 -5.03
CA ALA A 130 4.88 6.45 -5.91
C ALA A 130 3.58 7.26 -6.01
N GLY A 131 3.04 7.73 -4.88
CA GLY A 131 1.84 8.57 -4.85
C GLY A 131 2.04 9.90 -5.58
N GLY A 132 3.15 10.59 -5.33
CA GLY A 132 3.53 11.83 -6.02
C GLY A 132 3.69 11.62 -7.53
N GLY A 133 4.36 10.53 -7.91
CA GLY A 133 4.51 10.14 -9.31
C GLY A 133 3.16 9.84 -9.98
N ALA A 134 2.26 9.15 -9.28
CA ALA A 134 0.90 8.90 -9.76
C ALA A 134 0.14 10.21 -10.03
N LEU A 135 0.22 11.17 -9.10
CA LEU A 135 -0.40 12.49 -9.26
C LEU A 135 0.17 13.25 -10.47
N VAL A 136 1.49 13.22 -10.66
CA VAL A 136 2.15 13.83 -11.83
C VAL A 136 1.69 13.15 -13.12
N GLY A 137 1.65 11.81 -13.17
CA GLY A 137 1.17 11.05 -14.30
C GLY A 137 -0.30 11.33 -14.64
N ALA A 138 -1.16 11.38 -13.61
CA ALA A 138 -2.56 11.72 -13.75
C ALA A 138 -2.76 13.15 -14.26
N ALA A 139 -2.00 14.12 -13.72
CA ALA A 139 -2.04 15.52 -14.17
C ALA A 139 -1.57 15.66 -15.60
N ALA A 140 -0.47 15.03 -15.99
CA ALA A 140 0.04 15.06 -17.36
C ALA A 140 -0.95 14.44 -18.36
N GLY A 141 -1.63 13.36 -17.96
CA GLY A 141 -2.65 12.69 -18.76
C GLY A 141 -4.02 13.38 -18.75
N SER A 142 -4.25 14.35 -17.88
CA SER A 142 -5.57 14.96 -17.66
C SER A 142 -6.26 15.48 -18.95
N PRO A 143 -5.56 16.05 -19.96
CA PRO A 143 -6.21 16.48 -21.19
C PRO A 143 -6.91 15.33 -21.93
N LEU A 144 -6.47 14.09 -21.73
CA LEU A 144 -7.09 12.93 -22.37
C LEU A 144 -8.52 12.67 -21.87
N ILE A 145 -8.81 12.98 -20.62
CA ILE A 145 -10.12 12.71 -20.00
C ILE A 145 -11.03 13.95 -19.99
N PHE A 146 -10.47 15.17 -19.96
CA PHE A 146 -11.28 16.39 -19.95
C PHE A 146 -11.75 16.83 -21.35
N GLN A 147 -11.15 16.31 -22.43
CA GLN A 147 -11.51 16.63 -23.81
C GLN A 147 -12.12 15.41 -24.50
N ASN A 148 -13.42 15.16 -24.27
CA ASN A 148 -14.14 14.02 -24.85
C ASN A 148 -13.48 12.68 -24.55
N ALA A 149 -13.65 12.21 -23.31
CA ALA A 149 -13.14 10.93 -22.87
C ALA A 149 -13.64 9.79 -23.78
N THR A 150 -12.71 8.99 -24.27
CA THR A 150 -12.99 7.74 -24.98
C THR A 150 -12.35 6.60 -24.19
N PRO A 151 -12.79 5.35 -24.36
CA PRO A 151 -12.19 4.22 -23.67
C PRO A 151 -10.67 4.17 -23.80
N LEU A 152 -10.16 4.38 -25.01
CA LEU A 152 -8.72 4.41 -25.28
C LEU A 152 -8.00 5.54 -24.54
N LYS A 153 -8.61 6.72 -24.45
CA LYS A 153 -8.04 7.86 -23.71
C LYS A 153 -8.04 7.62 -22.21
N THR A 154 -9.10 6.98 -21.68
CA THR A 154 -9.17 6.60 -20.25
C THR A 154 -8.08 5.60 -19.91
N SER A 155 -7.89 4.54 -20.72
CA SER A 155 -6.81 3.57 -20.51
C SER A 155 -5.43 4.22 -20.64
N ALA A 156 -5.23 5.14 -21.56
CA ALA A 156 -3.98 5.88 -21.69
C ALA A 156 -3.72 6.78 -20.47
N TRP A 157 -4.74 7.46 -19.95
CA TRP A 157 -4.63 8.25 -18.72
C TRP A 157 -4.27 7.39 -17.51
N LEU A 158 -4.95 6.25 -17.33
CA LEU A 158 -4.63 5.29 -16.27
C LEU A 158 -3.19 4.76 -16.41
N SER A 159 -2.76 4.45 -17.65
CA SER A 159 -1.40 4.00 -17.90
C SER A 159 -0.35 5.06 -17.57
N MET A 160 -0.63 6.34 -17.82
CA MET A 160 0.25 7.46 -17.41
C MET A 160 0.29 7.59 -15.88
N THR A 161 -0.84 7.41 -15.20
CA THR A 161 -0.94 7.44 -13.74
C THR A 161 -0.11 6.31 -13.12
N VAL A 162 -0.29 5.07 -13.60
CA VAL A 162 0.48 3.89 -13.16
C VAL A 162 1.96 4.06 -13.49
N GLY A 163 2.29 4.49 -14.69
CA GLY A 163 3.68 4.76 -15.09
C GLY A 163 4.34 5.80 -14.21
N GLY A 164 3.62 6.87 -13.89
CA GLY A 164 4.06 7.89 -12.93
C GLY A 164 4.32 7.30 -11.53
N ALA A 165 3.41 6.46 -11.02
CA ALA A 165 3.57 5.79 -9.74
C ALA A 165 4.85 4.92 -9.69
N VAL A 166 5.05 4.10 -10.72
CA VAL A 166 6.23 3.22 -10.82
C VAL A 166 7.52 4.04 -10.90
N LEU A 167 7.55 5.07 -11.74
CA LEU A 167 8.73 5.94 -11.89
C LEU A 167 9.01 6.73 -10.60
N GLY A 168 7.99 7.27 -9.95
CA GLY A 168 8.12 8.01 -8.70
C GLY A 168 8.61 7.12 -7.55
N GLY A 169 8.06 5.92 -7.42
CA GLY A 169 8.51 4.91 -6.45
C GLY A 169 9.95 4.47 -6.70
N ALA A 170 10.29 4.14 -7.95
CA ALA A 170 11.65 3.74 -8.33
C ALA A 170 12.66 4.87 -8.11
N ALA A 171 12.31 6.10 -8.46
CA ALA A 171 13.17 7.27 -8.21
C ALA A 171 13.41 7.46 -6.71
N SER A 172 12.34 7.38 -5.89
CA SER A 172 12.45 7.49 -4.42
C SER A 172 13.29 6.37 -3.83
N TRP A 173 13.09 5.13 -4.28
CA TRP A 173 13.93 4.00 -3.89
C TRP A 173 15.40 4.23 -4.21
N TRP A 174 15.68 4.74 -5.41
CA TRP A 174 17.04 5.02 -5.84
C TRP A 174 17.67 6.19 -5.08
N LEU A 175 16.93 7.26 -4.83
CA LEU A 175 17.40 8.45 -4.13
C LEU A 175 17.62 8.21 -2.63
N THR A 176 16.88 7.28 -2.03
CA THR A 176 16.97 6.96 -0.60
C THR A 176 17.93 5.81 -0.28
N ARG A 177 18.83 5.44 -1.20
CA ARG A 177 19.85 4.40 -0.97
C ARG A 177 20.79 4.79 0.19
N GLU A 178 21.22 3.79 0.95
CA GLU A 178 22.06 3.98 2.14
C GLU A 178 23.37 4.73 1.90
N SER A 179 23.94 4.63 0.70
CA SER A 179 25.13 5.40 0.33
C SER A 179 24.98 6.92 0.44
N TRP A 180 23.74 7.39 0.42
CA TRP A 180 23.39 8.80 0.66
C TRP A 180 23.13 9.09 2.13
N GLN A 181 22.65 8.12 2.91
CA GLN A 181 22.40 8.25 4.35
C GLN A 181 23.72 8.34 5.13
N ALA A 182 24.73 7.56 4.76
CA ALA A 182 26.05 7.58 5.40
C ALA A 182 26.76 8.94 5.25
N LYS A 183 26.49 9.69 4.18
CA LYS A 183 27.06 11.04 3.95
C LYS A 183 26.27 12.17 4.62
N ARG A 184 25.06 11.92 5.06
CA ARG A 184 24.17 12.86 5.76
C ARG A 184 23.91 12.43 7.21
N ALA A 185 24.91 11.86 7.87
CA ALA A 185 24.86 11.58 9.28
C ALA A 185 24.62 12.90 10.08
N GLY A 186 23.37 13.22 10.32
CA GLY A 186 22.93 14.45 10.98
C GLY A 186 21.51 14.91 10.61
N LEU A 187 20.96 14.46 9.48
CA LEU A 187 19.57 14.76 9.14
C LEU A 187 18.73 13.47 9.20
N THR A 188 18.28 13.12 10.38
CA THR A 188 17.21 12.14 10.55
C THR A 188 15.89 12.83 10.24
N TRP A 189 15.33 12.55 9.08
CA TRP A 189 13.98 13.00 8.76
C TRP A 189 12.99 12.34 9.72
N GLY A 190 12.26 13.16 10.48
CA GLY A 190 11.24 12.64 11.35
C GLY A 190 10.09 12.01 10.56
N VAL A 191 9.38 11.10 11.20
CA VAL A 191 8.20 10.45 10.63
C VAL A 191 6.96 11.25 11.04
N PRO A 192 6.06 11.58 10.10
CA PRO A 192 4.78 12.16 10.46
C PRO A 192 3.98 11.12 11.26
N THR A 193 3.55 11.48 12.44
CA THR A 193 2.71 10.64 13.30
C THR A 193 1.37 11.32 13.51
N GLY A 194 0.29 10.59 13.28
CA GLY A 194 -1.06 11.04 13.63
C GLY A 194 -1.49 10.39 14.94
N GLY A 195 -2.15 11.14 15.81
CA GLY A 195 -2.64 10.59 17.07
C GLY A 195 -3.05 11.64 18.07
N VAL A 196 -3.16 11.22 19.33
CA VAL A 196 -3.40 12.12 20.45
C VAL A 196 -2.12 12.90 20.71
N ILE A 197 -2.13 14.21 20.42
CA ILE A 197 -0.99 15.11 20.60
C ILE A 197 -1.05 15.86 21.93
N GLY A 198 -2.12 15.73 22.68
CA GLY A 198 -2.30 16.36 23.98
C GLY A 198 -3.67 16.11 24.56
N ALA A 199 -3.92 16.69 25.71
CA ALA A 199 -5.23 16.66 26.34
C ALA A 199 -5.53 18.05 26.88
N THR A 200 -6.78 18.52 26.71
CA THR A 200 -7.25 19.79 27.21
C THR A 200 -8.25 19.55 28.34
N GLU A 201 -8.02 20.14 29.49
CA GLU A 201 -8.98 20.10 30.57
C GLU A 201 -10.14 21.05 30.27
N THR A 202 -11.36 20.55 30.30
CA THR A 202 -12.58 21.31 30.15
C THR A 202 -13.44 21.16 31.41
N PRO A 203 -14.40 22.05 31.66
CA PRO A 203 -15.33 21.92 32.79
C PRO A 203 -16.12 20.59 32.79
N ARG A 204 -16.10 19.87 31.66
CA ARG A 204 -16.78 18.58 31.50
C ARG A 204 -15.85 17.36 31.52
N GLY A 205 -14.55 17.56 31.79
CA GLY A 205 -13.52 16.54 31.84
C GLY A 205 -12.39 16.76 30.83
N VAL A 206 -11.45 15.81 30.81
CA VAL A 206 -10.30 15.84 29.90
C VAL A 206 -10.73 15.38 28.51
N VAL A 207 -10.50 16.21 27.51
CA VAL A 207 -10.78 15.92 26.09
C VAL A 207 -9.45 15.73 25.37
N PRO A 208 -9.23 14.58 24.71
CA PRO A 208 -8.02 14.36 23.93
C PRO A 208 -7.98 15.29 22.71
N ALA A 209 -6.83 15.91 22.48
CA ALA A 209 -6.55 16.68 21.27
C ALA A 209 -5.86 15.76 20.25
N TYR A 210 -6.47 15.60 19.09
CA TYR A 210 -5.89 14.83 17.98
C TYR A 210 -5.17 15.77 17.02
N GLY A 211 -4.06 15.30 16.47
CA GLY A 211 -3.31 16.07 15.49
C GLY A 211 -2.25 15.22 14.78
N VAL A 212 -1.54 15.89 13.88
CA VAL A 212 -0.40 15.33 13.19
C VAL A 212 0.86 15.93 13.80
N GLY A 213 1.73 15.07 14.30
CA GLY A 213 3.05 15.42 14.82
C GLY A 213 4.15 14.97 13.88
N TRP A 214 5.35 15.56 14.03
CA TRP A 214 6.55 15.11 13.33
C TRP A 214 7.56 14.65 14.39
N THR A 215 7.85 13.34 14.43
CA THR A 215 8.80 12.78 15.38
C THR A 215 10.10 12.41 14.69
N GLY A 216 11.23 12.96 15.16
CA GLY A 216 12.56 12.70 14.63
C GLY A 216 13.62 13.31 15.53
N GLN A 217 14.86 12.89 15.38
CA GLN A 217 16.01 13.59 15.95
C GLN A 217 16.51 14.61 14.90
N PHE A 218 16.56 15.87 15.31
CA PHE A 218 17.05 16.98 14.49
C PHE A 218 18.46 17.35 14.93
#